data_8a59bb592d3b233b5f2a17043dc9ea67
#
_entry.id   8a59bb592d3b233b5f2a17043dc9ea67
#
_cell.length_a   1.000
_cell.length_b   1.000
_cell.length_c   1.000
_cell.angle_alpha   90.00
_cell.angle_beta   90.00
_cell.angle_gamma   90.00
#
_symmetry.space_group_name_H-M   'P 1'
#
loop_
_entity.id
_entity.type
_entity.pdbx_description
1 polymer ?
#
loop_
_entity_poly.entity_id
_entity_poly.type
_entity_poly.pdbx_seq_one_letter_code
_entity_poly.pdbx_strand_id
1 'polypeptide(L)'
;MKHLLISALSALVIGASALASPAMAAESGESHVEDIDFSFEGPFGTFDQQQLRRGFQVYREVCSACHGLRYVAFRTLADQGGPMMDPAWVRAYAAEFLVMDKETGEERDGKETDHFPVVSGMGMGPDLSLMAKSRAGFHGPYGLGINQFFRGIGGPEYIYSVLTGYTGEEKEEAGSYFYGNHTFPGGWIAMPPPLSEDLIEYEDGTPATVEQMAQDVSAFLMWTAEPKLESRKRWGFVAVLMLAVLSTLLYLTNKKLWAPHKGKKFDL
;
A
#
# COMPACT_ATOMS: atom_id res chain seq x y z
N MET A 1 17.35 -36.33 40.03
CA MET A 1 16.88 -34.96 39.65
C MET A 1 17.16 -34.63 38.17
N LYS A 2 18.32 -35.00 37.59
CA LYS A 2 18.62 -34.70 36.15
C LYS A 2 17.65 -35.35 35.13
N HIS A 3 17.16 -36.55 35.42
CA HIS A 3 16.24 -37.27 34.49
C HIS A 3 14.81 -36.70 34.52
N LEU A 4 14.37 -36.12 35.63
CA LEU A 4 13.05 -35.49 35.76
C LEU A 4 12.96 -34.18 34.96
N LEU A 5 14.05 -33.41 34.90
CA LEU A 5 14.10 -32.18 34.10
C LEU A 5 14.10 -32.40 32.60
N ILE A 6 14.76 -33.49 32.13
CA ILE A 6 14.78 -33.85 30.72
C ILE A 6 13.39 -34.29 30.25
N SER A 7 12.66 -35.06 31.07
CA SER A 7 11.31 -35.52 30.75
C SER A 7 10.29 -34.35 30.73
N ALA A 8 10.47 -33.34 31.57
CA ALA A 8 9.60 -32.15 31.57
C ALA A 8 9.82 -31.26 30.33
N LEU A 9 11.07 -31.15 29.86
CA LEU A 9 11.38 -30.39 28.64
C LEU A 9 10.83 -31.06 27.38
N SER A 10 10.92 -32.43 27.33
CA SER A 10 10.38 -33.18 26.19
C SER A 10 8.85 -33.11 26.07
N ALA A 11 8.15 -33.07 27.21
CA ALA A 11 6.70 -32.92 27.25
C ALA A 11 6.24 -31.51 26.80
N LEU A 12 7.04 -30.47 27.08
CA LEU A 12 6.74 -29.09 26.67
C LEU A 12 6.87 -28.90 25.16
N VAL A 13 7.86 -29.56 24.52
CA VAL A 13 8.07 -29.46 23.06
C VAL A 13 6.98 -30.23 22.27
N ILE A 14 6.49 -31.35 22.79
CA ILE A 14 5.41 -32.12 22.14
C ILE A 14 4.05 -31.43 22.34
N GLY A 15 3.82 -30.74 23.43
CA GLY A 15 2.58 -29.98 23.68
C GLY A 15 2.43 -28.73 22.81
N ALA A 16 3.54 -28.10 22.40
CA ALA A 16 3.52 -26.92 21.56
C ALA A 16 3.22 -27.24 20.07
N SER A 17 3.49 -28.47 19.61
CA SER A 17 3.23 -28.90 18.24
C SER A 17 1.76 -29.24 17.95
N ALA A 18 0.94 -29.49 18.97
CA ALA A 18 -0.46 -29.87 18.83
C ALA A 18 -1.43 -28.70 18.67
N LEU A 19 -0.98 -27.44 18.84
CA LEU A 19 -1.79 -26.22 18.69
C LEU A 19 -1.61 -25.50 17.37
N ALA A 20 -0.74 -26.00 16.48
CA ALA A 20 -0.68 -25.53 15.11
C ALA A 20 -1.76 -26.24 14.28
N SER A 21 -3.03 -25.89 14.48
CA SER A 21 -4.05 -26.17 13.47
C SER A 21 -3.58 -25.45 12.20
N PRO A 22 -3.43 -26.15 11.06
CA PRO A 22 -3.30 -25.44 9.80
C PRO A 22 -4.56 -24.60 9.66
N ALA A 23 -4.45 -23.27 9.72
CA ALA A 23 -5.47 -22.43 9.18
C ALA A 23 -5.62 -22.89 7.72
N MET A 24 -6.71 -23.58 7.44
CA MET A 24 -7.11 -23.84 6.05
C MET A 24 -7.30 -22.44 5.46
N ALA A 25 -6.30 -21.97 4.71
CA ALA A 25 -6.51 -20.90 3.78
C ALA A 25 -7.68 -21.38 2.91
N ALA A 26 -8.80 -20.70 3.00
CA ALA A 26 -9.87 -20.86 2.03
C ALA A 26 -9.19 -20.79 0.68
N GLU A 27 -9.41 -21.77 -0.16
CA GLU A 27 -9.01 -21.81 -1.55
C GLU A 27 -9.67 -20.61 -2.23
N SER A 28 -9.04 -19.45 -2.08
CA SER A 28 -9.31 -18.29 -2.91
C SER A 28 -8.79 -18.70 -4.28
N GLY A 29 -9.68 -18.85 -5.26
CA GLY A 29 -9.26 -19.04 -6.65
C GLY A 29 -8.10 -18.10 -6.92
N GLU A 30 -7.02 -18.61 -7.51
CA GLU A 30 -5.80 -17.83 -7.77
C GLU A 30 -6.19 -16.52 -8.44
N SER A 31 -6.15 -15.42 -7.67
CA SER A 31 -6.33 -14.09 -8.24
C SER A 31 -5.10 -13.85 -9.13
N HIS A 32 -5.32 -13.71 -10.42
CA HIS A 32 -4.23 -13.43 -11.35
C HIS A 32 -3.83 -11.96 -11.22
N VAL A 33 -2.73 -11.71 -10.50
CA VAL A 33 -2.13 -10.37 -10.39
C VAL A 33 -0.95 -10.30 -11.33
N GLU A 34 -0.98 -9.36 -12.26
CA GLU A 34 0.10 -9.09 -13.18
C GLU A 34 1.23 -8.34 -12.46
N ASP A 35 2.46 -8.83 -12.61
CA ASP A 35 3.67 -8.23 -12.03
C ASP A 35 4.18 -7.16 -13.00
N ILE A 36 3.88 -5.89 -12.70
CA ILE A 36 4.34 -4.74 -13.47
C ILE A 36 5.36 -3.94 -12.67
N ASP A 37 6.37 -3.41 -13.35
CA ASP A 37 7.42 -2.63 -12.71
C ASP A 37 6.97 -1.19 -12.41
N PHE A 38 7.10 -0.77 -11.15
CA PHE A 38 6.92 0.60 -10.73
C PHE A 38 8.23 1.26 -10.31
N SER A 39 8.41 2.54 -10.66
CA SER A 39 9.62 3.32 -10.34
C SER A 39 9.94 3.41 -8.85
N PHE A 40 8.93 3.30 -8.01
CA PHE A 40 9.05 3.38 -6.54
C PHE A 40 9.36 2.04 -5.87
N GLU A 41 9.58 0.96 -6.60
CA GLU A 41 9.90 -0.34 -6.01
C GLU A 41 11.35 -0.44 -5.52
N GLY A 42 11.61 -1.54 -4.80
CA GLY A 42 12.94 -1.81 -4.26
C GLY A 42 13.41 -0.79 -3.21
N PRO A 43 14.62 -0.98 -2.68
CA PRO A 43 15.13 -0.20 -1.54
C PRO A 43 15.47 1.26 -1.90
N PHE A 44 15.68 1.57 -3.17
CA PHE A 44 16.10 2.89 -3.66
C PHE A 44 15.11 3.51 -4.65
N GLY A 45 13.98 2.83 -4.94
CA GLY A 45 12.97 3.34 -5.87
C GLY A 45 12.31 4.62 -5.34
N THR A 46 11.94 5.50 -6.27
CA THR A 46 11.29 6.79 -6.04
C THR A 46 10.08 6.93 -6.92
N PHE A 47 9.10 7.72 -6.50
CA PHE A 47 7.95 8.01 -7.33
C PHE A 47 8.31 8.86 -8.55
N ASP A 48 7.74 8.52 -9.70
CA ASP A 48 7.78 9.38 -10.89
C ASP A 48 6.71 10.47 -10.74
N GLN A 49 7.16 11.71 -10.68
CA GLN A 49 6.29 12.87 -10.50
C GLN A 49 5.25 13.03 -11.61
N GLN A 50 5.63 12.78 -12.87
CA GLN A 50 4.72 12.91 -13.99
C GLN A 50 3.67 11.79 -13.95
N GLN A 51 4.07 10.59 -13.63
CA GLN A 51 3.15 9.47 -13.43
C GLN A 51 2.15 9.77 -12.30
N LEU A 52 2.61 10.33 -11.17
CA LEU A 52 1.70 10.73 -10.08
C LEU A 52 0.71 11.83 -10.50
N ARG A 53 1.11 12.78 -11.35
CA ARG A 53 0.22 13.82 -11.89
C ARG A 53 -0.84 13.22 -12.80
N ARG A 54 -0.46 12.35 -13.72
CA ARG A 54 -1.41 11.63 -14.57
C ARG A 54 -2.36 10.76 -13.75
N GLY A 55 -1.82 10.01 -12.78
CA GLY A 55 -2.64 9.20 -11.87
C GLY A 55 -3.61 10.01 -11.02
N PHE A 56 -3.21 11.20 -10.57
CA PHE A 56 -4.12 12.13 -9.92
C PHE A 56 -5.21 12.63 -10.88
N GLN A 57 -4.88 12.90 -12.13
CA GLN A 57 -5.86 13.29 -13.15
C GLN A 57 -6.90 12.17 -13.37
N VAL A 58 -6.46 10.92 -13.52
CA VAL A 58 -7.38 9.76 -13.62
C VAL A 58 -8.27 9.66 -12.37
N TYR A 59 -7.69 9.79 -11.16
CA TYR A 59 -8.48 9.78 -9.94
C TYR A 59 -9.53 10.89 -9.95
N ARG A 60 -9.14 12.13 -10.24
CA ARG A 60 -10.01 13.30 -10.23
C ARG A 60 -11.17 13.19 -11.22
N GLU A 61 -10.89 12.74 -12.44
CA GLU A 61 -11.86 12.75 -13.53
C GLU A 61 -12.73 11.48 -13.59
N VAL A 62 -12.23 10.36 -13.07
CA VAL A 62 -12.92 9.08 -13.16
C VAL A 62 -13.30 8.52 -11.78
N CYS A 63 -12.33 8.34 -10.89
CA CYS A 63 -12.53 7.56 -9.67
C CYS A 63 -13.26 8.34 -8.55
N SER A 64 -13.06 9.66 -8.50
CA SER A 64 -13.55 10.52 -7.41
C SER A 64 -15.07 10.59 -7.33
N ALA A 65 -15.77 10.26 -8.41
CA ALA A 65 -17.23 10.20 -8.45
C ALA A 65 -17.80 9.14 -7.47
N CYS A 66 -17.07 8.03 -7.27
CA CYS A 66 -17.52 6.92 -6.45
C CYS A 66 -16.58 6.61 -5.26
N HIS A 67 -15.35 7.12 -5.25
CA HIS A 67 -14.32 6.80 -4.27
C HIS A 67 -13.72 8.04 -3.61
N GLY A 68 -13.70 8.09 -2.29
CA GLY A 68 -13.05 9.14 -1.53
C GLY A 68 -11.57 8.86 -1.23
N LEU A 69 -10.86 9.91 -0.77
CA LEU A 69 -9.49 9.86 -0.24
C LEU A 69 -9.43 10.54 1.14
N ARG A 70 -10.24 10.12 2.08
CA ARG A 70 -10.48 10.80 3.38
C ARG A 70 -9.25 10.99 4.25
N TYR A 71 -8.17 10.24 4.01
CA TYR A 71 -6.92 10.37 4.78
C TYR A 71 -5.87 11.21 4.09
N VAL A 72 -6.16 11.75 2.91
CA VAL A 72 -5.28 12.61 2.13
C VAL A 72 -5.72 14.07 2.32
N ALA A 73 -4.82 14.93 2.79
CA ALA A 73 -5.07 16.36 2.84
C ALA A 73 -4.71 17.00 1.49
N PHE A 74 -5.48 18.00 1.03
CA PHE A 74 -5.23 18.65 -0.26
C PHE A 74 -3.80 19.19 -0.38
N ARG A 75 -3.24 19.78 0.68
CA ARG A 75 -1.86 20.31 0.72
C ARG A 75 -0.80 19.30 0.33
N THR A 76 -1.05 18.00 0.60
CA THR A 76 -0.04 16.95 0.32
C THR A 76 0.21 16.76 -1.18
N LEU A 77 -0.70 17.22 -2.04
CA LEU A 77 -0.49 17.24 -3.49
C LEU A 77 0.68 18.16 -3.91
N ALA A 78 1.05 19.14 -3.07
CA ALA A 78 2.18 20.04 -3.31
C ALA A 78 3.49 19.57 -2.63
N ASP A 79 3.46 18.49 -1.82
CA ASP A 79 4.62 18.00 -1.07
C ASP A 79 5.68 17.41 -2.01
N GLN A 80 6.95 17.53 -1.59
CA GLN A 80 8.07 16.84 -2.25
C GLN A 80 7.93 15.32 -2.18
N GLY A 81 8.23 14.64 -3.28
CA GLY A 81 8.06 13.20 -3.43
C GLY A 81 6.62 12.78 -3.76
N GLY A 82 5.75 13.76 -4.02
CA GLY A 82 4.39 13.58 -4.51
C GLY A 82 4.20 14.16 -5.91
N PRO A 83 2.95 14.45 -6.30
CA PRO A 83 2.63 15.09 -7.60
C PRO A 83 3.27 16.47 -7.75
N MET A 84 3.67 17.12 -6.64
CA MET A 84 4.29 18.45 -6.61
C MET A 84 3.51 19.47 -7.45
N MET A 85 2.19 19.50 -7.22
CA MET A 85 1.30 20.49 -7.85
C MET A 85 1.61 21.89 -7.34
N ASP A 86 1.29 22.91 -8.14
CA ASP A 86 1.43 24.30 -7.70
C ASP A 86 0.56 24.56 -6.46
N PRO A 87 1.13 25.14 -5.37
CA PRO A 87 0.36 25.43 -4.16
C PRO A 87 -0.83 26.36 -4.35
N ALA A 88 -0.76 27.28 -5.33
CA ALA A 88 -1.90 28.16 -5.64
C ALA A 88 -3.02 27.37 -6.32
N TRP A 89 -2.66 26.46 -7.20
CA TRP A 89 -3.61 25.53 -7.82
C TRP A 89 -4.26 24.62 -6.76
N VAL A 90 -3.47 24.06 -5.82
CA VAL A 90 -4.01 23.20 -4.74
C VAL A 90 -5.03 23.95 -3.88
N ARG A 91 -4.77 25.23 -3.55
CA ARG A 91 -5.74 26.06 -2.81
C ARG A 91 -7.03 26.28 -3.60
N ALA A 92 -6.90 26.58 -4.88
CA ALA A 92 -8.07 26.78 -5.75
C ALA A 92 -8.89 25.48 -5.87
N TYR A 93 -8.22 24.36 -6.07
CA TYR A 93 -8.87 23.05 -6.13
C TYR A 93 -9.55 22.67 -4.81
N ALA A 94 -8.91 22.92 -3.66
CA ALA A 94 -9.54 22.67 -2.37
C ALA A 94 -10.82 23.49 -2.16
N ALA A 95 -10.85 24.72 -2.65
CA ALA A 95 -12.01 25.60 -2.53
C ALA A 95 -13.23 25.17 -3.40
N GLU A 96 -13.05 24.24 -4.33
CA GLU A 96 -14.17 23.65 -5.09
C GLU A 96 -15.05 22.72 -4.22
N PHE A 97 -14.55 22.30 -3.05
CA PHE A 97 -15.25 21.39 -2.15
C PHE A 97 -15.88 22.16 -0.98
N LEU A 98 -17.12 21.82 -0.63
CA LEU A 98 -17.75 22.31 0.58
C LEU A 98 -17.38 21.40 1.77
N VAL A 99 -16.91 22.02 2.83
CA VAL A 99 -16.47 21.34 4.05
C VAL A 99 -17.23 21.93 5.25
N MET A 100 -17.77 21.05 6.09
CA MET A 100 -18.41 21.44 7.34
C MET A 100 -17.36 22.01 8.31
N ASP A 101 -17.49 23.26 8.70
CA ASP A 101 -16.66 23.86 9.72
C ASP A 101 -17.01 23.27 11.09
N LYS A 102 -16.00 22.76 11.79
CA LYS A 102 -16.19 22.05 13.08
C LYS A 102 -16.51 23.00 14.25
N GLU A 103 -16.18 24.28 14.11
CA GLU A 103 -16.40 25.27 15.18
C GLU A 103 -17.78 25.94 15.05
N THR A 104 -18.18 26.27 13.83
CA THR A 104 -19.45 26.96 13.57
C THR A 104 -20.59 26.02 13.20
N GLY A 105 -20.28 24.83 12.68
CA GLY A 105 -21.27 23.89 12.15
C GLY A 105 -21.86 24.33 10.80
N GLU A 106 -21.26 25.33 10.15
CA GLU A 106 -21.68 25.85 8.85
C GLU A 106 -20.81 25.28 7.72
N GLU A 107 -21.36 25.20 6.52
CA GLU A 107 -20.59 24.85 5.32
C GLU A 107 -19.71 26.03 4.90
N ARG A 108 -18.48 25.73 4.54
CA ARG A 108 -17.52 26.68 3.98
C ARG A 108 -16.73 26.07 2.83
N ASP A 109 -16.10 26.92 2.03
CA ASP A 109 -15.13 26.47 1.04
C ASP A 109 -13.96 25.73 1.71
N GLY A 110 -13.52 24.64 1.07
CA GLY A 110 -12.39 23.85 1.53
C GLY A 110 -11.08 24.63 1.49
N LYS A 111 -10.19 24.29 2.41
CA LYS A 111 -8.84 24.82 2.53
C LYS A 111 -7.82 23.74 2.21
N GLU A 112 -6.61 24.13 1.86
CA GLU A 112 -5.51 23.19 1.60
C GLU A 112 -5.20 22.24 2.77
N THR A 113 -5.58 22.61 4.01
CA THR A 113 -5.43 21.77 5.21
C THR A 113 -6.56 20.75 5.38
N ASP A 114 -7.67 20.91 4.68
CA ASP A 114 -8.77 19.94 4.73
C ASP A 114 -8.41 18.67 3.94
N HIS A 115 -9.15 17.63 4.20
CA HIS A 115 -8.98 16.34 3.52
C HIS A 115 -9.98 16.23 2.37
N PHE A 116 -9.66 15.37 1.44
CA PHE A 116 -10.61 14.96 0.41
C PHE A 116 -11.93 14.48 1.03
N PRO A 117 -13.04 14.68 0.36
CA PRO A 117 -14.36 14.32 0.90
C PRO A 117 -14.49 12.81 1.09
N VAL A 118 -15.31 12.45 2.07
CA VAL A 118 -15.77 11.08 2.23
C VAL A 118 -16.91 10.86 1.25
N VAL A 119 -16.74 9.88 0.37
CA VAL A 119 -17.79 9.43 -0.53
C VAL A 119 -18.45 8.20 0.11
N SER A 120 -19.75 8.28 0.36
CA SER A 120 -20.52 7.21 1.00
C SER A 120 -21.95 7.20 0.49
N GLY A 121 -22.54 6.02 0.38
CA GLY A 121 -23.90 5.85 -0.09
C GLY A 121 -24.07 4.53 -0.83
N MET A 122 -25.31 4.27 -1.25
CA MET A 122 -25.62 3.08 -2.04
C MET A 122 -24.96 3.21 -3.43
N GLY A 123 -24.20 2.20 -3.85
CA GLY A 123 -23.48 2.19 -5.12
C GLY A 123 -22.10 2.87 -5.07
N MET A 124 -21.70 3.47 -3.93
CA MET A 124 -20.37 4.05 -3.77
C MET A 124 -19.35 2.98 -3.41
N GLY A 125 -18.12 3.17 -3.87
CA GLY A 125 -17.00 2.28 -3.61
C GLY A 125 -16.29 2.56 -2.29
N PRO A 126 -15.34 1.72 -1.89
CA PRO A 126 -14.53 1.93 -0.71
C PRO A 126 -13.61 3.15 -0.87
N ASP A 127 -13.21 3.74 0.27
CA ASP A 127 -12.18 4.79 0.29
C ASP A 127 -10.83 4.24 -0.19
N LEU A 128 -10.18 4.98 -1.09
CA LEU A 128 -8.95 4.53 -1.75
C LEU A 128 -7.66 5.00 -1.05
N SER A 129 -7.74 5.83 -0.01
CA SER A 129 -6.56 6.42 0.63
C SER A 129 -5.47 5.41 1.01
N LEU A 130 -5.87 4.21 1.43
CA LEU A 130 -4.95 3.16 1.89
C LEU A 130 -5.05 1.89 1.05
N MET A 131 -5.78 1.92 -0.07
CA MET A 131 -6.11 0.72 -0.83
C MET A 131 -4.86 -0.03 -1.30
N ALA A 132 -3.88 0.65 -1.83
CA ALA A 132 -2.63 0.04 -2.32
C ALA A 132 -1.81 -0.65 -1.22
N LYS A 133 -1.99 -0.29 0.06
CA LYS A 133 -1.34 -0.97 1.19
C LYS A 133 -2.25 -2.00 1.87
N SER A 134 -3.54 -1.93 1.66
CA SER A 134 -4.50 -2.90 2.22
C SER A 134 -4.67 -4.14 1.35
N ARG A 135 -4.10 -4.15 0.15
CA ARG A 135 -4.09 -5.28 -0.76
C ARG A 135 -2.66 -5.80 -0.91
N ALA A 136 -2.54 -7.12 -1.03
CA ALA A 136 -1.28 -7.80 -1.31
C ALA A 136 -1.47 -8.63 -2.58
N GLY A 137 -0.74 -8.28 -3.64
CA GLY A 137 -0.74 -9.02 -4.91
C GLY A 137 0.21 -10.21 -4.86
N PHE A 138 1.30 -10.09 -4.09
CA PHE A 138 2.36 -11.10 -4.06
C PHE A 138 2.61 -11.62 -2.64
N HIS A 139 2.63 -12.94 -2.54
CA HIS A 139 3.16 -13.63 -1.38
C HIS A 139 4.56 -14.13 -1.72
N GLY A 140 5.59 -13.67 -1.01
CA GLY A 140 6.94 -14.18 -1.19
C GLY A 140 7.05 -15.67 -0.90
N PRO A 141 8.17 -16.31 -1.28
CA PRO A 141 8.37 -17.72 -1.02
C PRO A 141 8.12 -18.04 0.46
N TYR A 142 7.32 -19.07 0.71
CA TYR A 142 6.91 -19.51 2.06
C TYR A 142 6.15 -18.46 2.88
N GLY A 143 5.54 -17.45 2.27
CA GLY A 143 4.82 -16.39 2.97
C GLY A 143 5.70 -15.46 3.80
N LEU A 144 7.02 -15.46 3.61
CA LEU A 144 8.00 -14.74 4.44
C LEU A 144 8.06 -13.23 4.18
N GLY A 145 7.32 -12.71 3.21
CA GLY A 145 7.29 -11.28 2.90
C GLY A 145 8.60 -10.69 2.36
N ILE A 146 9.56 -11.53 1.94
CA ILE A 146 10.86 -11.09 1.41
C ILE A 146 10.70 -10.25 0.15
N ASN A 147 9.67 -10.51 -0.66
CA ASN A 147 9.34 -9.74 -1.86
C ASN A 147 9.13 -8.25 -1.55
N GLN A 148 8.64 -7.91 -0.35
CA GLN A 148 8.42 -6.53 0.06
C GLN A 148 9.69 -5.65 0.04
N PHE A 149 10.87 -6.25 0.14
CA PHE A 149 12.15 -5.53 0.05
C PHE A 149 12.56 -5.20 -1.39
N PHE A 150 12.10 -5.98 -2.36
CA PHE A 150 12.56 -5.88 -3.75
C PHE A 150 11.45 -5.45 -4.71
N ARG A 151 10.23 -5.95 -4.54
CA ARG A 151 9.08 -5.76 -5.44
C ARG A 151 7.86 -5.12 -4.78
N GLY A 152 7.95 -4.68 -3.53
CA GLY A 152 6.78 -4.18 -2.79
C GLY A 152 5.84 -5.31 -2.34
N ILE A 153 4.64 -4.93 -1.91
CA ILE A 153 3.60 -5.86 -1.41
C ILE A 153 2.64 -6.33 -2.52
N GLY A 154 2.79 -5.82 -3.74
CA GLY A 154 1.90 -6.13 -4.86
C GLY A 154 0.53 -5.44 -4.79
N GLY A 155 0.40 -4.38 -4.00
CA GLY A 155 -0.86 -3.64 -3.86
C GLY A 155 -1.19 -2.78 -5.07
N PRO A 156 -0.26 -1.97 -5.60
CA PRO A 156 -0.44 -1.25 -6.86
C PRO A 156 -0.72 -2.18 -8.03
N GLU A 157 0.00 -3.31 -8.11
CA GLU A 157 -0.16 -4.34 -9.14
C GLU A 157 -1.55 -4.99 -9.07
N TYR A 158 -2.04 -5.22 -7.84
CA TYR A 158 -3.40 -5.68 -7.64
C TYR A 158 -4.44 -4.67 -8.16
N ILE A 159 -4.25 -3.37 -7.88
CA ILE A 159 -5.16 -2.32 -8.38
C ILE A 159 -5.11 -2.27 -9.90
N TYR A 160 -3.92 -2.28 -10.50
CA TYR A 160 -3.72 -2.33 -11.93
C TYR A 160 -4.46 -3.54 -12.54
N SER A 161 -4.21 -4.73 -12.01
CA SER A 161 -4.79 -5.97 -12.51
C SER A 161 -6.32 -6.02 -12.36
N VAL A 162 -6.88 -5.40 -11.32
CA VAL A 162 -8.35 -5.25 -11.20
C VAL A 162 -8.89 -4.34 -12.27
N LEU A 163 -8.22 -3.23 -12.58
CA LEU A 163 -8.68 -2.25 -13.56
C LEU A 163 -8.58 -2.77 -15.00
N THR A 164 -7.59 -3.61 -15.29
CA THR A 164 -7.38 -4.20 -16.65
C THR A 164 -8.00 -5.59 -16.81
N GLY A 165 -8.35 -6.27 -15.71
CA GLY A 165 -8.75 -7.68 -15.71
C GLY A 165 -10.24 -7.95 -15.96
N TYR A 166 -11.01 -7.01 -16.49
CA TYR A 166 -12.42 -7.24 -16.82
C TYR A 166 -12.59 -8.18 -18.01
N THR A 167 -13.53 -9.14 -17.87
CA THR A 167 -13.78 -10.17 -18.92
C THR A 167 -14.85 -9.78 -19.92
N GLY A 168 -15.61 -8.73 -19.64
CA GLY A 168 -16.81 -8.34 -20.40
C GLY A 168 -18.06 -9.16 -20.07
N GLU A 169 -17.97 -10.11 -19.13
CA GLU A 169 -19.11 -10.87 -18.65
C GLU A 169 -19.86 -10.08 -17.57
N GLU A 170 -21.19 -10.20 -17.57
CA GLU A 170 -22.06 -9.57 -16.59
C GLU A 170 -23.05 -10.58 -16.03
N LYS A 171 -23.39 -10.44 -14.76
CA LYS A 171 -24.48 -11.20 -14.12
C LYS A 171 -25.27 -10.31 -13.19
N GLU A 172 -26.56 -10.63 -13.03
CA GLU A 172 -27.41 -10.05 -12.02
C GLU A 172 -27.67 -11.09 -10.91
N GLU A 173 -27.44 -10.71 -9.67
CA GLU A 173 -27.67 -11.55 -8.51
C GLU A 173 -28.25 -10.72 -7.37
N ALA A 174 -29.41 -11.13 -6.85
CA ALA A 174 -30.14 -10.46 -5.77
C ALA A 174 -30.42 -8.95 -6.04
N GLY A 175 -30.68 -8.58 -7.31
CA GLY A 175 -30.96 -7.21 -7.71
C GLY A 175 -29.73 -6.30 -7.80
N SER A 176 -28.53 -6.87 -7.81
CA SER A 176 -27.25 -6.17 -8.02
C SER A 176 -26.53 -6.72 -9.25
N TYR A 177 -25.88 -5.83 -10.01
CA TYR A 177 -25.07 -6.22 -11.16
C TYR A 177 -23.63 -6.51 -10.70
N PHE A 178 -23.05 -7.55 -11.26
CA PHE A 178 -21.66 -7.96 -11.06
C PHE A 178 -20.99 -8.16 -12.41
N TYR A 179 -19.73 -7.76 -12.49
CA TYR A 179 -18.90 -7.81 -13.68
C TYR A 179 -17.79 -8.83 -13.48
N GLY A 180 -17.55 -9.66 -14.49
CA GLY A 180 -16.49 -10.65 -14.46
C GLY A 180 -15.11 -9.99 -14.41
N ASN A 181 -14.24 -10.48 -13.52
CA ASN A 181 -12.89 -9.94 -13.33
C ASN A 181 -11.93 -11.05 -12.88
N HIS A 182 -10.81 -11.21 -13.62
CA HIS A 182 -9.84 -12.28 -13.36
C HIS A 182 -9.07 -12.13 -12.04
N THR A 183 -8.94 -10.90 -11.55
CA THR A 183 -8.12 -10.57 -10.38
C THR A 183 -8.93 -10.55 -9.10
N PHE A 184 -10.22 -10.15 -9.20
CA PHE A 184 -11.04 -10.00 -8.00
C PHE A 184 -11.40 -11.37 -7.40
N PRO A 185 -11.27 -11.55 -6.08
CA PRO A 185 -11.61 -12.82 -5.41
C PRO A 185 -13.04 -13.28 -5.73
N GLY A 186 -13.15 -14.52 -6.19
CA GLY A 186 -14.43 -15.09 -6.62
C GLY A 186 -14.82 -14.75 -8.06
N GLY A 187 -13.98 -13.99 -8.80
CA GLY A 187 -14.17 -13.73 -10.24
C GLY A 187 -15.25 -12.69 -10.58
N TRP A 188 -15.90 -12.06 -9.59
CA TRP A 188 -17.02 -11.14 -9.80
C TRP A 188 -16.92 -9.92 -8.92
N ILE A 189 -16.97 -8.74 -9.50
CA ILE A 189 -16.87 -7.44 -8.80
C ILE A 189 -18.12 -6.60 -9.08
N ALA A 190 -18.62 -5.88 -8.07
CA ALA A 190 -19.77 -4.99 -8.22
C ALA A 190 -19.44 -3.66 -8.90
N MET A 191 -18.15 -3.30 -8.99
CA MET A 191 -17.68 -2.10 -9.69
C MET A 191 -17.77 -2.34 -11.20
N PRO A 192 -18.50 -1.52 -11.98
CA PRO A 192 -18.48 -1.60 -13.44
C PRO A 192 -17.08 -1.24 -13.95
N PRO A 193 -16.68 -1.67 -15.19
CA PRO A 193 -15.43 -1.27 -15.81
C PRO A 193 -15.31 0.26 -15.83
N PRO A 194 -14.36 0.87 -15.07
CA PRO A 194 -14.31 2.33 -14.96
C PRO A 194 -13.48 3.00 -16.05
N LEU A 195 -12.66 2.24 -16.79
CA LEU A 195 -11.74 2.74 -17.80
C LEU A 195 -12.13 2.23 -19.19
N SER A 196 -11.98 3.10 -20.18
CA SER A 196 -12.06 2.77 -21.59
C SER A 196 -11.00 3.56 -22.35
N GLU A 197 -10.64 3.10 -23.56
CA GLU A 197 -9.66 3.80 -24.39
C GLU A 197 -10.06 5.27 -24.62
N ASP A 198 -9.07 6.16 -24.50
CA ASP A 198 -9.20 7.60 -24.72
C ASP A 198 -10.28 8.27 -23.83
N LEU A 199 -10.54 7.72 -22.64
CA LEU A 199 -11.56 8.24 -21.71
C LEU A 199 -11.23 9.64 -21.20
N ILE A 200 -9.95 9.94 -21.05
CA ILE A 200 -9.43 11.25 -20.63
C ILE A 200 -8.37 11.73 -21.63
N GLU A 201 -8.07 13.02 -21.62
CA GLU A 201 -6.97 13.60 -22.36
C GLU A 201 -5.87 14.04 -21.39
N TYR A 202 -4.71 13.39 -21.44
CA TYR A 202 -3.60 13.78 -20.57
C TYR A 202 -2.97 15.10 -21.02
N GLU A 203 -2.71 15.98 -20.06
CA GLU A 203 -2.11 17.31 -20.30
C GLU A 203 -0.70 17.24 -20.94
N ASP A 204 0.01 16.13 -20.74
CA ASP A 204 1.36 15.90 -21.28
C ASP A 204 1.36 15.19 -22.65
N GLY A 205 0.19 14.88 -23.20
CA GLY A 205 0.02 14.21 -24.48
C GLY A 205 0.31 12.69 -24.44
N THR A 206 0.46 12.09 -23.27
CA THR A 206 0.56 10.63 -23.14
C THR A 206 -0.72 9.97 -23.65
N PRO A 207 -0.66 8.88 -24.43
CA PRO A 207 -1.86 8.15 -24.85
C PRO A 207 -2.64 7.60 -23.64
N ALA A 208 -3.95 7.87 -23.59
CA ALA A 208 -4.81 7.44 -22.48
C ALA A 208 -5.39 6.02 -22.74
N THR A 209 -4.51 5.03 -22.90
CA THR A 209 -4.92 3.62 -22.97
C THR A 209 -5.40 3.14 -21.59
N VAL A 210 -6.19 2.07 -21.58
CA VAL A 210 -6.68 1.47 -20.32
C VAL A 210 -5.50 1.09 -19.41
N GLU A 211 -4.45 0.47 -19.97
CA GLU A 211 -3.26 0.05 -19.24
C GLU A 211 -2.49 1.24 -18.67
N GLN A 212 -2.32 2.32 -19.49
CA GLN A 212 -1.60 3.51 -19.02
C GLN A 212 -2.35 4.20 -17.88
N MET A 213 -3.66 4.39 -18.02
CA MET A 213 -4.48 4.98 -16.97
C MET A 213 -4.49 4.13 -15.69
N ALA A 214 -4.59 2.81 -15.84
CA ALA A 214 -4.57 1.87 -14.73
C ALA A 214 -3.21 1.91 -14.00
N GLN A 215 -2.09 1.96 -14.73
CA GLN A 215 -0.76 2.05 -14.15
C GLN A 215 -0.55 3.39 -13.43
N ASP A 216 -0.94 4.50 -14.05
CA ASP A 216 -0.77 5.83 -13.48
C ASP A 216 -1.60 6.02 -12.19
N VAL A 217 -2.88 5.60 -12.20
CA VAL A 217 -3.72 5.71 -11.00
C VAL A 217 -3.27 4.76 -9.90
N SER A 218 -2.74 3.57 -10.21
CA SER A 218 -2.19 2.64 -9.23
C SER A 218 -0.97 3.22 -8.54
N ALA A 219 -0.08 3.88 -9.28
CA ALA A 219 1.06 4.60 -8.74
C ALA A 219 0.62 5.76 -7.82
N PHE A 220 -0.38 6.54 -8.24
CA PHE A 220 -0.95 7.61 -7.42
C PHE A 220 -1.57 7.07 -6.12
N LEU A 221 -2.33 5.98 -6.18
CA LEU A 221 -2.93 5.36 -4.99
C LEU A 221 -1.88 4.73 -4.06
N MET A 222 -0.73 4.28 -4.58
CA MET A 222 0.38 3.88 -3.73
C MET A 222 1.00 5.09 -3.02
N TRP A 223 1.15 6.22 -3.70
CA TRP A 223 1.60 7.46 -3.07
C TRP A 223 0.61 7.95 -2.00
N THR A 224 -0.70 7.92 -2.25
CA THR A 224 -1.70 8.30 -1.24
C THR A 224 -1.61 7.44 0.02
N ALA A 225 -1.35 6.14 -0.14
CA ALA A 225 -1.22 5.19 0.96
C ALA A 225 0.11 5.34 1.73
N GLU A 226 1.16 5.84 1.08
CA GLU A 226 2.47 6.04 1.69
C GLU A 226 3.23 7.26 1.14
N PRO A 227 2.76 8.49 1.42
CA PRO A 227 3.39 9.71 0.89
C PRO A 227 4.81 9.95 1.40
N LYS A 228 5.23 9.26 2.45
CA LYS A 228 6.58 9.33 3.04
C LYS A 228 7.47 8.13 2.67
N LEU A 229 7.11 7.33 1.66
CA LEU A 229 7.86 6.14 1.24
C LEU A 229 9.34 6.44 0.98
N GLU A 230 9.65 7.46 0.20
CA GLU A 230 11.04 7.84 -0.14
C GLU A 230 11.84 8.25 1.11
N SER A 231 11.23 9.09 1.96
CA SER A 231 11.85 9.51 3.22
C SER A 231 12.09 8.30 4.14
N ARG A 232 11.14 7.37 4.23
CA ARG A 232 11.26 6.15 5.02
C ARG A 232 12.42 5.28 4.51
N LYS A 233 12.54 5.09 3.19
CA LYS A 233 13.63 4.32 2.59
C LYS A 233 14.99 4.97 2.87
N ARG A 234 15.10 6.27 2.62
CA ARG A 234 16.34 7.04 2.84
C ARG A 234 16.79 6.97 4.30
N TRP A 235 15.90 7.31 5.24
CA TRP A 235 16.25 7.30 6.66
C TRP A 235 16.42 5.88 7.21
N GLY A 236 15.66 4.90 6.69
CA GLY A 236 15.82 3.49 7.01
C GLY A 236 17.22 2.97 6.64
N PHE A 237 17.72 3.32 5.47
CA PHE A 237 19.08 2.95 5.05
C PHE A 237 20.15 3.56 5.98
N VAL A 238 20.02 4.86 6.29
CA VAL A 238 20.94 5.53 7.23
C VAL A 238 20.88 4.87 8.62
N ALA A 239 19.68 4.56 9.11
CA ALA A 239 19.49 3.90 10.41
C ALA A 239 20.16 2.51 10.45
N VAL A 240 20.01 1.71 9.40
CA VAL A 240 20.65 0.38 9.31
C VAL A 240 22.18 0.52 9.35
N LEU A 241 22.77 1.46 8.61
CA LEU A 241 24.21 1.71 8.64
C LEU A 241 24.69 2.12 10.05
N MET A 242 23.99 3.05 10.69
CA MET A 242 24.32 3.50 12.04
C MET A 242 24.22 2.38 13.06
N LEU A 243 23.19 1.53 12.96
CA LEU A 243 23.02 0.36 13.84
C LEU A 243 24.11 -0.68 13.59
N ALA A 244 24.54 -0.91 12.37
CA ALA A 244 25.65 -1.81 12.05
C ALA A 244 26.96 -1.32 12.69
N VAL A 245 27.28 -0.04 12.56
CA VAL A 245 28.45 0.59 13.19
C VAL A 245 28.35 0.45 14.71
N LEU A 246 27.22 0.83 15.31
CA LEU A 246 26.98 0.73 16.75
C LEU A 246 27.15 -0.72 17.25
N SER A 247 26.54 -1.68 16.57
CA SER A 247 26.63 -3.10 16.90
C SER A 247 28.09 -3.60 16.88
N THR A 248 28.85 -3.17 15.87
CA THR A 248 30.27 -3.51 15.76
C THR A 248 31.08 -2.93 16.93
N LEU A 249 30.86 -1.67 17.28
CA LEU A 249 31.55 -1.01 18.39
C LEU A 249 31.20 -1.67 19.72
N LEU A 250 29.91 -1.96 19.94
CA LEU A 250 29.43 -2.69 21.16
C LEU A 250 30.04 -4.08 21.25
N TYR A 251 30.11 -4.81 20.13
CA TYR A 251 30.74 -6.12 20.08
C TYR A 251 32.23 -6.04 20.44
N LEU A 252 32.99 -5.09 19.86
CA LEU A 252 34.40 -4.91 20.14
C LEU A 252 34.64 -4.48 21.60
N THR A 253 33.80 -3.58 22.13
CA THR A 253 33.86 -3.15 23.52
C THR A 253 33.59 -4.31 24.46
N ASN A 254 32.52 -5.07 24.21
CA ASN A 254 32.19 -6.25 25.01
C ASN A 254 33.32 -7.30 24.96
N LYS A 255 33.87 -7.58 23.78
CA LYS A 255 35.01 -8.47 23.61
C LYS A 255 36.23 -8.01 24.43
N LYS A 256 36.52 -6.70 24.44
CA LYS A 256 37.62 -6.13 25.21
C LYS A 256 37.38 -6.23 26.73
N LEU A 257 36.19 -5.93 27.20
CA LEU A 257 35.82 -5.99 28.65
C LEU A 257 35.87 -7.42 29.18
N TRP A 258 35.42 -8.39 28.41
CA TRP A 258 35.38 -9.79 28.82
C TRP A 258 36.69 -10.56 28.58
N ALA A 259 37.64 -10.01 27.83
CA ALA A 259 38.93 -10.67 27.56
C ALA A 259 39.68 -11.13 28.81
N PRO A 260 39.79 -10.32 29.93
CA PRO A 260 40.50 -10.74 31.14
C PRO A 260 39.77 -11.84 31.93
N HIS A 261 38.47 -12.03 31.71
CA HIS A 261 37.61 -13.02 32.40
C HIS A 261 37.40 -14.31 31.60
N LYS A 262 37.76 -14.33 30.32
CA LYS A 262 37.58 -15.48 29.43
C LYS A 262 38.52 -16.62 29.86
N GLY A 263 37.93 -17.77 30.19
CA GLY A 263 38.68 -18.98 30.60
C GLY A 263 39.00 -19.08 32.11
N LYS A 264 38.63 -18.09 32.94
CA LYS A 264 38.70 -18.22 34.39
C LYS A 264 37.51 -19.02 34.92
N LYS A 265 37.75 -20.12 35.64
CA LYS A 265 36.71 -20.76 36.41
C LYS A 265 36.42 -19.83 37.63
N PHE A 266 35.16 -19.45 37.75
CA PHE A 266 34.71 -18.80 39.02
C PHE A 266 34.53 -19.94 40.04
N ASP A 267 35.40 -20.02 41.01
CA ASP A 267 35.17 -20.84 42.18
C ASP A 267 34.11 -20.13 43.02
N LEU A 268 32.86 -20.69 43.00
CA LEU A 268 31.75 -20.30 43.87
C LEU A 268 31.88 -21.02 45.20
#